data_a30e78400aa3fa3c8e36cfd0c9a13270
#
_entry.id   a30e78400aa3fa3c8e36cfd0c9a13270
#
_cell.length_a   1.000
_cell.length_b   1.000
_cell.length_c   1.000
_cell.angle_alpha   90.00
_cell.angle_beta   90.00
_cell.angle_gamma   90.00
#
_symmetry.space_group_name_H-M   'P 1'
#
loop_
_entity.id
_entity.type
_entity.pdbx_description
1 polymer ?
#
loop_
_entity_poly.entity_id
_entity_poly.type
_entity_poly.pdbx_seq_one_letter_code
_entity_poly.pdbx_strand_id
1 'polypeptide(L)'
;MSSTTATRSDALITLDGVSTSFPGSTGEELRVLQDIALELREGEIVALLGRSGSGKSTLLRTIAGLIAPTSGSVRYRGRELDGANPGAAMVFQSFALMPWLTVQDNVELGLAARGVAAAERRERALAAIDLIGLDGFESAYPRELSGGMRQRVGFARALVLEPDLLLMDEPFSALDVLTAENLRTELMSLWTGRRFPTRSVCIVTHNIEEAVLLADRVVVLEANPGRIRAEVAVDLTRPRDRATPAFTALVDRLYDLLTGRGSDVVGAGTGEVTPTARPLPAASVGGLAGLVELVHSGGGRADLPELAAGLSFEVDDLLPLVDAAAMLDLLEVSGADLHLTGTGRAFTTADIQESKRIFAAQAVTRAPLVRTVHRALSAAADGSLRVGFFLDLLQRGFSAEDARRQIDTAIDWGRYGELFDFDTDTGLLTLDPAP
;
A
#
# COMPACT_ATOMS: atom_id res chain seq x y z
N MET A 1 40.97 30.06 -0.41
CA MET A 1 40.34 29.44 0.75
C MET A 1 38.84 29.74 0.64
N SER A 2 38.12 28.88 -0.09
CA SER A 2 36.67 29.04 -0.26
C SER A 2 35.98 28.26 0.84
N SER A 3 35.37 29.03 1.74
CA SER A 3 34.53 28.52 2.82
C SER A 3 33.24 27.97 2.20
N THR A 4 33.13 26.66 2.07
CA THR A 4 31.87 25.98 1.75
C THR A 4 30.96 26.14 2.97
N THR A 5 30.04 27.10 2.89
CA THR A 5 28.96 27.24 3.86
C THR A 5 28.08 26.01 3.70
N ALA A 6 28.18 25.06 4.62
CA ALA A 6 27.24 23.96 4.71
C ALA A 6 25.84 24.56 4.92
N THR A 7 24.99 24.48 3.90
CA THR A 7 23.58 24.81 3.97
C THR A 7 23.00 23.95 5.10
N ARG A 8 22.49 24.60 6.18
CA ARG A 8 21.72 23.91 7.22
C ARG A 8 20.61 23.17 6.49
N SER A 9 20.58 21.86 6.63
CA SER A 9 19.50 21.02 6.12
C SER A 9 18.19 21.52 6.74
N ASP A 10 17.24 21.96 5.89
CA ASP A 10 15.87 22.33 6.28
C ASP A 10 15.06 21.06 6.64
N ALA A 11 15.74 19.95 6.94
CA ALA A 11 15.15 18.68 7.32
C ALA A 11 14.47 18.81 8.69
N LEU A 12 13.16 18.60 8.68
CA LEU A 12 12.34 18.54 9.87
C LEU A 12 12.48 17.17 10.56
N ILE A 13 12.47 16.10 9.75
CA ILE A 13 12.70 14.73 10.18
C ILE A 13 13.82 14.13 9.33
N THR A 14 14.71 13.39 9.99
CA THR A 14 15.73 12.56 9.32
C THR A 14 15.68 11.16 9.89
N LEU A 15 15.51 10.17 9.02
CA LEU A 15 15.69 8.74 9.30
C LEU A 15 17.04 8.32 8.71
N ASP A 16 17.86 7.64 9.50
CA ASP A 16 19.20 7.19 9.10
C ASP A 16 19.34 5.69 9.38
N GLY A 17 19.23 4.89 8.29
CA GLY A 17 19.34 3.44 8.34
C GLY A 17 18.32 2.75 9.23
N VAL A 18 17.10 3.28 9.30
CA VAL A 18 16.04 2.78 10.21
C VAL A 18 15.56 1.41 9.77
N SER A 19 15.62 0.44 10.69
CA SER A 19 15.01 -0.87 10.54
C SER A 19 14.08 -1.16 11.73
N THR A 20 12.97 -1.86 11.47
CA THR A 20 11.98 -2.21 12.50
C THR A 20 11.59 -3.66 12.35
N SER A 21 11.73 -4.43 13.43
CA SER A 21 11.32 -5.83 13.53
C SER A 21 10.35 -6.01 14.69
N PHE A 22 9.46 -6.98 14.57
CA PHE A 22 8.52 -7.38 15.64
C PHE A 22 8.71 -8.87 15.97
N PRO A 23 8.43 -9.30 17.21
CA PRO A 23 8.43 -10.72 17.55
C PRO A 23 7.38 -11.47 16.72
N GLY A 24 7.79 -12.45 15.96
CA GLY A 24 6.90 -13.38 15.25
C GLY A 24 6.31 -14.43 16.19
N SER A 25 5.21 -15.07 15.78
CA SER A 25 4.50 -16.12 16.55
C SER A 25 5.35 -17.38 16.81
N THR A 26 6.39 -17.60 16.01
CA THR A 26 7.30 -18.77 16.10
C THR A 26 8.62 -18.46 16.80
N GLY A 27 8.81 -17.25 17.35
CA GLY A 27 10.07 -16.82 17.97
C GLY A 27 11.08 -16.25 16.96
N GLU A 28 10.78 -16.22 15.67
CA GLU A 28 11.55 -15.50 14.65
C GLU A 28 11.17 -14.02 14.63
N GLU A 29 12.12 -13.16 14.30
CA GLU A 29 11.85 -11.72 14.13
C GLU A 29 11.25 -11.46 12.75
N LEU A 30 10.04 -10.90 12.72
CA LEU A 30 9.41 -10.38 11.51
C LEU A 30 9.97 -8.97 11.22
N ARG A 31 10.82 -8.88 10.22
CA ARG A 31 11.38 -7.60 9.78
C ARG A 31 10.37 -6.89 8.87
N VAL A 32 9.81 -5.78 9.37
CA VAL A 32 8.79 -4.99 8.64
C VAL A 32 9.45 -3.86 7.84
N LEU A 33 10.45 -3.17 8.40
CA LEU A 33 11.21 -2.12 7.71
C LEU A 33 12.69 -2.47 7.72
N GLN A 34 13.39 -2.15 6.62
CA GLN A 34 14.81 -2.38 6.50
C GLN A 34 15.53 -1.20 5.83
N ASP A 35 16.54 -0.68 6.53
CA ASP A 35 17.49 0.31 6.03
C ASP A 35 16.82 1.54 5.38
N ILE A 36 15.83 2.10 6.06
CA ILE A 36 15.12 3.29 5.61
C ILE A 36 15.96 4.53 5.88
N ALA A 37 16.36 5.22 4.80
CA ALA A 37 16.97 6.54 4.84
C ALA A 37 16.00 7.54 4.19
N LEU A 38 15.46 8.50 4.95
CA LEU A 38 14.45 9.43 4.50
C LEU A 38 14.58 10.78 5.21
N GLU A 39 14.45 11.87 4.46
CA GLU A 39 14.30 13.22 5.02
C GLU A 39 12.91 13.77 4.70
N LEU A 40 12.26 14.38 5.68
CA LEU A 40 11.07 15.23 5.49
C LEU A 40 11.46 16.68 5.77
N ARG A 41 11.13 17.58 4.85
CA ARG A 41 11.55 18.99 4.89
C ARG A 41 10.38 19.91 5.20
N GLU A 42 10.69 21.09 5.73
CA GLU A 42 9.67 22.14 5.90
C GLU A 42 9.13 22.59 4.53
N GLY A 43 7.82 22.80 4.44
CA GLY A 43 7.16 23.33 3.24
C GLY A 43 6.80 22.30 2.17
N GLU A 44 6.97 20.99 2.45
CA GLU A 44 6.60 19.93 1.50
C GLU A 44 5.47 19.03 2.02
N ILE A 45 4.72 18.47 1.07
CA ILE A 45 3.85 17.30 1.27
C ILE A 45 4.56 16.10 0.68
N VAL A 46 4.83 15.09 1.49
CA VAL A 46 5.42 13.82 1.05
C VAL A 46 4.37 12.72 1.13
N ALA A 47 4.17 11.98 0.04
CA ALA A 47 3.34 10.79 0.04
C ALA A 47 4.22 9.53 0.18
N LEU A 48 3.88 8.67 1.14
CA LEU A 48 4.40 7.31 1.25
C LEU A 48 3.45 6.39 0.48
N LEU A 49 3.89 5.93 -0.67
CA LEU A 49 3.13 5.08 -1.58
C LEU A 49 3.70 3.66 -1.56
N GLY A 50 2.86 2.65 -1.55
CA GLY A 50 3.31 1.26 -1.55
C GLY A 50 2.14 0.31 -1.36
N ARG A 51 2.32 -0.94 -1.76
CA ARG A 51 1.30 -1.99 -1.64
C ARG A 51 0.95 -2.28 -0.18
N SER A 52 -0.21 -2.90 0.05
CA SER A 52 -0.60 -3.36 1.39
C SER A 52 0.51 -4.25 1.97
N GLY A 53 0.80 -4.08 3.26
CA GLY A 53 1.88 -4.80 3.93
C GLY A 53 3.31 -4.29 3.66
N SER A 54 3.52 -3.19 2.90
CA SER A 54 4.85 -2.63 2.67
C SER A 54 5.45 -1.85 3.86
N GLY A 55 4.76 -1.80 5.00
CA GLY A 55 5.27 -1.15 6.21
C GLY A 55 5.00 0.36 6.31
N LYS A 56 4.17 0.96 5.44
CA LYS A 56 3.85 2.41 5.43
C LYS A 56 3.40 2.93 6.79
N SER A 57 2.38 2.30 7.39
CA SER A 57 1.86 2.70 8.71
C SER A 57 2.89 2.48 9.83
N THR A 58 3.75 1.46 9.72
CA THR A 58 4.86 1.25 10.65
C THR A 58 5.88 2.38 10.52
N LEU A 59 6.25 2.77 9.29
CA LEU A 59 7.15 3.88 9.03
C LEU A 59 6.57 5.20 9.57
N LEU A 60 5.28 5.46 9.32
CA LEU A 60 4.60 6.66 9.81
C LEU A 60 4.61 6.72 11.35
N ARG A 61 4.33 5.59 12.02
CA ARG A 61 4.36 5.49 13.50
C ARG A 61 5.79 5.60 14.05
N THR A 62 6.79 5.15 13.30
CA THR A 62 8.21 5.33 13.66
C THR A 62 8.60 6.81 13.57
N ILE A 63 8.17 7.55 12.56
CA ILE A 63 8.33 9.01 12.44
C ILE A 63 7.61 9.75 13.57
N ALA A 64 6.44 9.26 13.99
CA ALA A 64 5.69 9.80 15.12
C ALA A 64 6.35 9.48 16.48
N GLY A 65 7.38 8.63 16.52
CA GLY A 65 8.02 8.17 17.77
C GLY A 65 7.14 7.23 18.61
N LEU A 66 6.10 6.63 17.98
CA LEU A 66 5.22 5.65 18.63
C LEU A 66 5.79 4.23 18.56
N ILE A 67 6.69 3.98 17.62
CA ILE A 67 7.44 2.73 17.48
C ILE A 67 8.92 3.09 17.44
N ALA A 68 9.69 2.55 18.39
CA ALA A 68 11.13 2.69 18.38
C ALA A 68 11.72 1.80 17.29
N PRO A 69 12.68 2.28 16.48
CA PRO A 69 13.38 1.44 15.51
C PRO A 69 14.22 0.36 16.23
N THR A 70 14.35 -0.82 15.61
CA THR A 70 15.24 -1.88 16.09
C THR A 70 16.72 -1.51 15.85
N SER A 71 16.99 -0.77 14.76
CA SER A 71 18.31 -0.19 14.46
C SER A 71 18.15 1.09 13.64
N GLY A 72 19.22 1.87 13.55
CA GLY A 72 19.22 3.19 12.95
C GLY A 72 18.72 4.27 13.93
N SER A 73 18.50 5.50 13.44
CA SER A 73 18.07 6.62 14.27
C SER A 73 17.01 7.47 13.57
N VAL A 74 16.08 8.03 14.34
CA VAL A 74 15.11 9.04 13.90
C VAL A 74 15.44 10.35 14.61
N ARG A 75 15.57 11.43 13.84
CA ARG A 75 15.87 12.76 14.38
C ARG A 75 14.78 13.75 13.99
N TYR A 76 14.35 14.53 14.97
CA TYR A 76 13.47 15.67 14.78
C TYR A 76 14.28 16.97 14.98
N ARG A 77 14.31 17.85 13.99
CA ARG A 77 15.13 19.08 13.98
C ARG A 77 16.59 18.82 14.41
N GLY A 78 17.16 17.73 13.92
CA GLY A 78 18.55 17.33 14.20
C GLY A 78 18.78 16.68 15.56
N ARG A 79 17.77 16.55 16.43
CA ARG A 79 17.83 15.89 17.73
C ARG A 79 17.22 14.50 17.64
N GLU A 80 17.92 13.51 18.16
CA GLU A 80 17.42 12.14 18.21
C GLU A 80 16.11 12.08 19.03
N LEU A 81 15.13 11.32 18.53
CA LEU A 81 13.86 11.11 19.21
C LEU A 81 14.02 10.03 20.30
N ASP A 82 13.58 10.38 21.49
CA ASP A 82 13.40 9.46 22.61
C ASP A 82 11.90 9.49 23.00
N GLY A 83 11.11 8.56 22.44
CA GLY A 83 9.66 8.53 22.57
C GLY A 83 8.89 9.37 21.53
N ALA A 84 7.69 9.81 21.90
CA ALA A 84 6.78 10.50 21.00
C ALA A 84 7.36 11.81 20.45
N ASN A 85 7.21 12.04 19.16
CA ASN A 85 7.67 13.25 18.50
C ASN A 85 6.83 14.47 18.92
N PRO A 86 7.41 15.44 19.63
CA PRO A 86 6.66 16.59 20.17
C PRO A 86 6.15 17.55 19.11
N GLY A 87 6.75 17.54 17.90
CA GLY A 87 6.36 18.37 16.78
C GLY A 87 5.41 17.69 15.81
N ALA A 88 5.01 16.44 16.04
CA ALA A 88 4.12 15.71 15.14
C ALA A 88 2.72 15.54 15.74
N ALA A 89 1.71 15.56 14.86
CA ALA A 89 0.36 15.08 15.17
C ALA A 89 -0.09 14.09 14.10
N MET A 90 -0.98 13.17 14.45
CA MET A 90 -1.38 12.07 13.59
C MET A 90 -2.90 12.04 13.37
N VAL A 91 -3.29 11.88 12.10
CA VAL A 91 -4.65 11.55 11.66
C VAL A 91 -4.68 10.07 11.30
N PHE A 92 -5.59 9.32 11.91
CA PHE A 92 -5.68 7.87 11.78
C PHE A 92 -6.73 7.48 10.73
N GLN A 93 -6.54 6.35 10.09
CA GLN A 93 -7.46 5.76 9.14
C GLN A 93 -8.86 5.52 9.74
N SER A 94 -8.94 5.03 10.98
CA SER A 94 -10.19 4.69 11.67
C SER A 94 -10.80 5.86 12.46
N PHE A 95 -10.46 7.11 12.14
CA PHE A 95 -10.84 8.34 12.87
C PHE A 95 -10.33 8.40 14.31
N ALA A 96 -10.26 7.30 15.03
CA ALA A 96 -9.82 7.13 16.41
C ALA A 96 -10.44 8.16 17.39
N LEU A 97 -11.72 8.50 17.20
CA LEU A 97 -12.46 9.39 18.09
C LEU A 97 -12.90 8.65 19.35
N MET A 98 -12.86 9.36 20.48
CA MET A 98 -13.42 8.86 21.74
C MET A 98 -14.93 8.94 21.67
N PRO A 99 -15.69 7.80 21.61
CA PRO A 99 -17.12 7.81 21.31
C PRO A 99 -17.99 8.42 22.42
N TRP A 100 -17.44 8.55 23.62
CA TRP A 100 -18.08 9.15 24.78
C TRP A 100 -17.78 10.64 24.97
N LEU A 101 -16.95 11.24 24.14
CA LEU A 101 -16.61 12.66 24.14
C LEU A 101 -17.34 13.37 22.99
N THR A 102 -17.69 14.63 23.21
CA THR A 102 -18.23 15.50 22.16
C THR A 102 -17.17 15.81 21.09
N VAL A 103 -17.56 16.46 20.00
CA VAL A 103 -16.63 16.98 18.97
C VAL A 103 -15.60 17.90 19.63
N GLN A 104 -16.06 18.89 20.42
CA GLN A 104 -15.18 19.83 21.12
C GLN A 104 -14.22 19.11 22.06
N ASP A 105 -14.72 18.18 22.90
CA ASP A 105 -13.88 17.44 23.84
C ASP A 105 -12.84 16.56 23.14
N ASN A 106 -13.20 15.93 22.00
CA ASN A 106 -12.26 15.18 21.18
C ASN A 106 -11.13 16.09 20.64
N VAL A 107 -11.47 17.29 20.19
CA VAL A 107 -10.48 18.25 19.66
C VAL A 107 -9.59 18.78 20.79
N GLU A 108 -10.16 19.08 21.98
CA GLU A 108 -9.43 19.57 23.15
C GLU A 108 -8.44 18.55 23.75
N LEU A 109 -8.62 17.25 23.47
CA LEU A 109 -7.93 16.16 24.16
C LEU A 109 -6.41 16.31 24.20
N GLY A 110 -5.79 16.65 23.06
CA GLY A 110 -4.35 16.83 22.97
C GLY A 110 -3.83 18.07 23.72
N LEU A 111 -4.61 19.15 23.72
CA LEU A 111 -4.30 20.36 24.48
C LEU A 111 -4.43 20.11 25.99
N ALA A 112 -5.43 19.33 26.41
CA ALA A 112 -5.61 18.93 27.80
C ALA A 112 -4.43 18.09 28.30
N ALA A 113 -3.95 17.15 27.49
CA ALA A 113 -2.76 16.35 27.80
C ALA A 113 -1.47 17.20 27.94
N ARG A 114 -1.40 18.33 27.22
CA ARG A 114 -0.30 19.29 27.31
C ARG A 114 -0.46 20.29 28.51
N GLY A 115 -1.54 20.18 29.28
CA GLY A 115 -1.79 21.04 30.42
C GLY A 115 -2.26 22.46 30.10
N VAL A 116 -2.76 22.70 28.86
CA VAL A 116 -3.30 24.00 28.46
C VAL A 116 -4.56 24.35 29.27
N ALA A 117 -4.70 25.61 29.70
CA ALA A 117 -5.83 26.08 30.50
C ALA A 117 -7.18 25.90 29.78
N ALA A 118 -8.26 25.59 30.49
CA ALA A 118 -9.55 25.23 29.92
C ALA A 118 -10.13 26.31 28.99
N ALA A 119 -9.99 27.60 29.35
CA ALA A 119 -10.50 28.70 28.51
C ALA A 119 -9.75 28.77 27.18
N GLU A 120 -8.42 28.67 27.17
CA GLU A 120 -7.58 28.66 25.96
C GLU A 120 -7.84 27.41 25.12
N ARG A 121 -7.97 26.21 25.74
CA ARG A 121 -8.32 24.98 25.01
C ARG A 121 -9.60 25.13 24.23
N ARG A 122 -10.64 25.67 24.91
CA ARG A 122 -11.95 25.88 24.28
C ARG A 122 -11.85 26.84 23.09
N GLU A 123 -11.17 27.96 23.24
CA GLU A 123 -10.99 28.94 22.15
C GLU A 123 -10.27 28.32 20.95
N ARG A 124 -9.16 27.61 21.19
CA ARG A 124 -8.40 26.95 20.13
C ARG A 124 -9.17 25.80 19.48
N ALA A 125 -9.92 25.04 20.28
CA ALA A 125 -10.74 23.94 19.76
C ALA A 125 -11.87 24.46 18.84
N LEU A 126 -12.56 25.53 19.24
CA LEU A 126 -13.58 26.17 18.40
C LEU A 126 -12.99 26.70 17.09
N ALA A 127 -11.84 27.38 17.14
CA ALA A 127 -11.17 27.83 15.92
C ALA A 127 -10.75 26.68 14.99
N ALA A 128 -10.33 25.55 15.55
CA ALA A 128 -9.99 24.35 14.76
C ALA A 128 -11.23 23.68 14.18
N ILE A 129 -12.36 23.67 14.88
CA ILE A 129 -13.65 23.16 14.40
C ILE A 129 -14.19 24.03 13.26
N ASP A 130 -14.11 25.36 13.38
CA ASP A 130 -14.47 26.30 12.31
C ASP A 130 -13.59 26.10 11.07
N LEU A 131 -12.28 25.90 11.27
CA LEU A 131 -11.32 25.71 10.17
C LEU A 131 -11.68 24.54 9.27
N ILE A 132 -12.28 23.48 9.85
CA ILE A 132 -12.66 22.25 9.13
C ILE A 132 -14.16 22.20 8.78
N GLY A 133 -14.90 23.31 8.97
CA GLY A 133 -16.31 23.47 8.60
C GLY A 133 -17.27 22.58 9.41
N LEU A 134 -17.08 22.48 10.72
CA LEU A 134 -17.95 21.77 11.66
C LEU A 134 -18.55 22.68 12.74
N ASP A 135 -18.57 23.99 12.49
CA ASP A 135 -19.27 24.95 13.33
C ASP A 135 -20.75 24.55 13.49
N GLY A 136 -21.24 24.63 14.75
CA GLY A 136 -22.57 24.15 15.15
C GLY A 136 -22.66 22.67 15.55
N PHE A 137 -21.59 21.89 15.40
CA PHE A 137 -21.52 20.48 15.81
C PHE A 137 -20.64 20.24 17.06
N GLU A 138 -20.24 21.28 17.78
CA GLU A 138 -19.31 21.21 18.92
C GLU A 138 -19.77 20.26 20.02
N SER A 139 -21.09 20.24 20.28
CA SER A 139 -21.71 19.41 21.31
C SER A 139 -22.17 18.02 20.81
N ALA A 140 -22.06 17.74 19.50
CA ALA A 140 -22.41 16.44 18.94
C ALA A 140 -21.42 15.35 19.35
N TYR A 141 -21.92 14.11 19.45
CA TYR A 141 -21.10 12.93 19.68
C TYR A 141 -20.72 12.25 18.35
N PRO A 142 -19.63 11.47 18.28
CA PRO A 142 -19.20 10.79 17.06
C PRO A 142 -20.26 9.93 16.36
N ARG A 143 -21.18 9.32 17.13
CA ARG A 143 -22.29 8.51 16.59
C ARG A 143 -23.34 9.35 15.81
N GLU A 144 -23.39 10.65 16.03
CA GLU A 144 -24.33 11.58 15.41
C GLU A 144 -23.77 12.19 14.12
N LEU A 145 -22.51 11.86 13.78
CA LEU A 145 -21.77 12.40 12.65
C LEU A 145 -21.70 11.39 11.49
N SER A 146 -21.66 11.91 10.25
CA SER A 146 -21.30 11.12 9.08
C SER A 146 -19.82 10.68 9.12
N GLY A 147 -19.41 9.75 8.24
CA GLY A 147 -18.02 9.32 8.10
C GLY A 147 -17.08 10.50 7.84
N GLY A 148 -17.43 11.35 6.87
CA GLY A 148 -16.66 12.54 6.53
C GLY A 148 -16.56 13.55 7.67
N MET A 149 -17.67 13.76 8.42
CA MET A 149 -17.61 14.63 9.59
C MET A 149 -16.71 14.07 10.69
N ARG A 150 -16.74 12.76 10.94
CA ARG A 150 -15.82 12.11 11.91
C ARG A 150 -14.37 12.30 11.49
N GLN A 151 -14.07 12.17 10.19
CA GLN A 151 -12.72 12.41 9.68
C GLN A 151 -12.28 13.85 9.90
N ARG A 152 -13.16 14.84 9.62
CA ARG A 152 -12.91 16.26 9.89
C ARG A 152 -12.59 16.51 11.38
N VAL A 153 -13.32 15.88 12.31
CA VAL A 153 -12.99 15.96 13.75
C VAL A 153 -11.58 15.42 14.02
N GLY A 154 -11.19 14.32 13.38
CA GLY A 154 -9.84 13.78 13.43
C GLY A 154 -8.78 14.78 12.98
N PHE A 155 -9.05 15.52 11.89
CA PHE A 155 -8.19 16.62 11.41
C PHE A 155 -8.13 17.77 12.42
N ALA A 156 -9.27 18.27 12.92
CA ALA A 156 -9.30 19.34 13.92
C ALA A 156 -8.49 18.97 15.15
N ARG A 157 -8.64 17.74 15.67
CA ARG A 157 -7.89 17.23 16.81
C ARG A 157 -6.37 17.22 16.60
N ALA A 158 -5.92 16.94 15.39
CA ALA A 158 -4.50 17.00 15.03
C ALA A 158 -4.02 18.45 14.85
N LEU A 159 -4.79 19.27 14.14
CA LEU A 159 -4.43 20.63 13.77
C LEU A 159 -4.45 21.63 14.93
N VAL A 160 -5.32 21.42 15.93
CA VAL A 160 -5.39 22.26 17.14
C VAL A 160 -4.07 22.31 17.92
N LEU A 161 -3.22 21.30 17.72
CA LEU A 161 -1.89 21.21 18.33
C LEU A 161 -0.85 22.06 17.62
N GLU A 162 -1.17 22.62 16.43
CA GLU A 162 -0.28 23.37 15.56
C GLU A 162 1.05 22.62 15.32
N PRO A 163 0.99 21.38 14.81
CA PRO A 163 2.17 20.56 14.67
C PRO A 163 3.10 21.10 13.57
N ASP A 164 4.41 20.90 13.75
CA ASP A 164 5.37 21.13 12.65
C ASP A 164 5.14 20.13 11.51
N LEU A 165 4.77 18.87 11.85
CA LEU A 165 4.53 17.77 10.92
C LEU A 165 3.17 17.14 11.18
N LEU A 166 2.31 17.14 10.16
CA LEU A 166 1.07 16.37 10.16
C LEU A 166 1.28 15.04 9.47
N LEU A 167 1.07 13.96 10.20
CA LEU A 167 1.14 12.57 9.74
C LEU A 167 -0.27 12.07 9.46
N MET A 168 -0.52 11.51 8.28
CA MET A 168 -1.84 11.02 7.88
C MET A 168 -1.75 9.57 7.39
N ASP A 169 -2.41 8.65 8.10
CA ASP A 169 -2.45 7.22 7.77
C ASP A 169 -3.74 6.93 7.00
N GLU A 170 -3.68 6.86 5.68
CA GLU A 170 -4.81 6.61 4.75
C GLU A 170 -6.06 7.45 5.06
N PRO A 171 -5.95 8.79 5.12
CA PRO A 171 -6.98 9.64 5.71
C PRO A 171 -8.30 9.69 4.93
N PHE A 172 -8.35 9.19 3.70
CA PHE A 172 -9.53 9.26 2.84
C PHE A 172 -10.12 7.89 2.52
N SER A 173 -9.46 6.79 2.88
CA SER A 173 -9.84 5.42 2.49
C SER A 173 -11.19 4.95 3.07
N ALA A 174 -11.61 5.50 4.23
CA ALA A 174 -12.87 5.16 4.88
C ALA A 174 -14.06 6.04 4.44
N LEU A 175 -13.88 6.89 3.42
CA LEU A 175 -14.87 7.86 2.94
C LEU A 175 -15.40 7.47 1.56
N ASP A 176 -16.67 7.83 1.29
CA ASP A 176 -17.17 7.76 -0.07
C ASP A 176 -16.43 8.75 -1.00
N VAL A 177 -16.47 8.46 -2.31
CA VAL A 177 -15.68 9.18 -3.33
C VAL A 177 -15.89 10.70 -3.29
N LEU A 178 -17.14 11.16 -3.18
CA LEU A 178 -17.47 12.59 -3.20
C LEU A 178 -17.00 13.29 -1.92
N THR A 179 -17.18 12.65 -0.78
CA THR A 179 -16.72 13.18 0.52
C THR A 179 -15.18 13.25 0.56
N ALA A 180 -14.49 12.23 0.07
CA ALA A 180 -13.05 12.20 -0.03
C ALA A 180 -12.52 13.31 -0.95
N GLU A 181 -13.13 13.53 -2.13
CA GLU A 181 -12.74 14.57 -3.08
C GLU A 181 -12.92 15.97 -2.51
N ASN A 182 -14.05 16.22 -1.84
CA ASN A 182 -14.30 17.50 -1.19
C ASN A 182 -13.27 17.78 -0.09
N LEU A 183 -12.98 16.78 0.75
CA LEU A 183 -12.02 16.92 1.84
C LEU A 183 -10.59 17.14 1.33
N ARG A 184 -10.17 16.45 0.26
CA ARG A 184 -8.87 16.68 -0.40
C ARG A 184 -8.77 18.12 -0.92
N THR A 185 -9.82 18.59 -1.60
CA THR A 185 -9.87 19.95 -2.16
C THR A 185 -9.77 21.01 -1.06
N GLU A 186 -10.46 20.84 0.05
CA GLU A 186 -10.39 21.73 1.20
C GLU A 186 -8.99 21.74 1.84
N LEU A 187 -8.40 20.57 2.09
CA LEU A 187 -7.05 20.47 2.62
C LEU A 187 -6.03 21.15 1.72
N MET A 188 -6.13 20.96 0.39
CA MET A 188 -5.26 21.63 -0.57
C MET A 188 -5.49 23.13 -0.62
N SER A 189 -6.72 23.61 -0.46
CA SER A 189 -7.04 25.05 -0.36
C SER A 189 -6.41 25.67 0.88
N LEU A 190 -6.48 25.00 2.03
CA LEU A 190 -5.84 25.43 3.27
C LEU A 190 -4.31 25.46 3.14
N TRP A 191 -3.71 24.43 2.53
CA TRP A 191 -2.27 24.34 2.30
C TRP A 191 -1.76 25.45 1.38
N THR A 192 -2.34 25.58 0.20
CA THR A 192 -1.93 26.60 -0.80
C THR A 192 -2.21 28.02 -0.33
N GLY A 193 -3.30 28.22 0.42
CA GLY A 193 -3.67 29.50 1.05
C GLY A 193 -2.81 29.87 2.26
N ARG A 194 -1.85 29.05 2.67
CA ARG A 194 -1.01 29.22 3.87
C ARG A 194 -1.79 29.43 5.16
N ARG A 195 -3.00 28.87 5.22
CA ARG A 195 -3.85 28.87 6.43
C ARG A 195 -3.78 27.56 7.20
N PHE A 196 -3.05 26.59 6.66
CA PHE A 196 -2.87 25.30 7.30
C PHE A 196 -1.88 25.43 8.47
N PRO A 197 -2.25 25.10 9.71
CA PRO A 197 -1.41 25.32 10.88
C PRO A 197 -0.35 24.20 11.04
N THR A 198 0.31 23.83 9.95
CA THR A 198 1.41 22.86 9.93
C THR A 198 2.46 23.28 8.91
N ARG A 199 3.71 22.87 9.11
CA ARG A 199 4.83 23.22 8.24
C ARG A 199 5.10 22.16 7.18
N SER A 200 4.72 20.91 7.43
CA SER A 200 4.95 19.79 6.53
C SER A 200 3.87 18.72 6.73
N VAL A 201 3.63 17.94 5.71
CA VAL A 201 2.67 16.83 5.72
C VAL A 201 3.33 15.57 5.22
N CYS A 202 3.13 14.45 5.91
CA CYS A 202 3.46 13.12 5.41
C CYS A 202 2.20 12.27 5.38
N ILE A 203 1.77 11.89 4.17
CA ILE A 203 0.57 11.12 3.93
C ILE A 203 0.92 9.71 3.48
N VAL A 204 0.33 8.71 4.14
CA VAL A 204 0.31 7.33 3.65
C VAL A 204 -0.90 7.15 2.77
N THR A 205 -0.70 6.62 1.59
CA THR A 205 -1.77 6.23 0.67
C THR A 205 -1.35 5.02 -0.17
N HIS A 206 -2.31 4.26 -0.64
CA HIS A 206 -2.13 3.24 -1.67
C HIS A 206 -2.66 3.72 -3.03
N ASN A 207 -3.32 4.87 -3.08
CA ASN A 207 -3.87 5.46 -4.29
C ASN A 207 -2.83 6.36 -4.98
N ILE A 208 -2.41 5.98 -6.20
CA ILE A 208 -1.37 6.67 -6.96
C ILE A 208 -1.80 8.07 -7.36
N GLU A 209 -3.04 8.22 -7.85
CA GLU A 209 -3.56 9.53 -8.25
C GLU A 209 -3.63 10.51 -7.06
N GLU A 210 -4.04 10.01 -5.89
CA GLU A 210 -4.05 10.80 -4.66
C GLU A 210 -2.63 11.28 -4.31
N ALA A 211 -1.63 10.40 -4.39
CA ALA A 211 -0.24 10.77 -4.17
C ALA A 211 0.22 11.86 -5.16
N VAL A 212 -0.09 11.70 -6.45
CA VAL A 212 0.24 12.69 -7.48
C VAL A 212 -0.53 13.98 -7.29
N LEU A 213 -1.79 13.93 -6.86
CA LEU A 213 -2.63 15.12 -6.66
C LEU A 213 -2.13 15.98 -5.50
N LEU A 214 -1.73 15.36 -4.39
CA LEU A 214 -1.45 16.03 -3.13
C LEU A 214 0.03 16.34 -2.90
N ALA A 215 0.93 15.39 -3.20
CA ALA A 215 2.32 15.44 -2.75
C ALA A 215 3.22 16.29 -3.64
N ASP A 216 4.27 16.87 -3.06
CA ASP A 216 5.40 17.46 -3.78
C ASP A 216 6.46 16.40 -4.12
N ARG A 217 6.47 15.32 -3.35
CA ARG A 217 7.38 14.18 -3.52
C ARG A 217 6.67 12.89 -3.09
N VAL A 218 6.82 11.84 -3.89
CA VAL A 218 6.29 10.51 -3.61
C VAL A 218 7.45 9.58 -3.31
N VAL A 219 7.39 8.93 -2.15
CA VAL A 219 8.34 7.90 -1.71
C VAL A 219 7.66 6.55 -1.89
N VAL A 220 8.17 5.75 -2.82
CA VAL A 220 7.64 4.43 -3.15
C VAL A 220 8.32 3.39 -2.28
N LEU A 221 7.52 2.63 -1.51
CA LEU A 221 8.01 1.52 -0.68
C LEU A 221 7.73 0.19 -1.37
N GLU A 222 8.74 -0.66 -1.42
CA GLU A 222 8.58 -2.09 -1.70
C GLU A 222 8.22 -2.87 -0.43
N ALA A 223 7.68 -4.08 -0.59
CA ALA A 223 7.28 -4.94 0.52
C ALA A 223 8.28 -6.09 0.75
N ASN A 224 8.25 -6.65 1.97
CA ASN A 224 8.89 -7.91 2.39
C ASN A 224 10.44 -7.93 2.30
N PRO A 225 11.15 -7.16 3.13
CA PRO A 225 10.73 -6.12 4.05
C PRO A 225 10.55 -4.77 3.36
N GLY A 226 9.83 -3.84 4.01
CA GLY A 226 9.66 -2.48 3.52
C GLY A 226 10.98 -1.75 3.35
N ARG A 227 11.27 -1.29 2.12
CA ARG A 227 12.42 -0.48 1.74
C ARG A 227 12.00 0.66 0.83
N ILE A 228 12.75 1.73 0.81
CA ILE A 228 12.54 2.78 -0.19
C ILE A 228 13.06 2.26 -1.54
N ARG A 229 12.14 2.09 -2.48
CA ARG A 229 12.45 1.71 -3.86
C ARG A 229 12.83 2.91 -4.71
N ALA A 230 12.08 4.00 -4.56
CA ALA A 230 12.30 5.23 -5.32
C ALA A 230 11.73 6.45 -4.59
N GLU A 231 12.30 7.61 -4.89
CA GLU A 231 11.72 8.92 -4.57
C GLU A 231 11.46 9.66 -5.88
N VAL A 232 10.24 10.15 -6.06
CA VAL A 232 9.80 10.81 -7.29
C VAL A 232 9.28 12.22 -6.95
N ALA A 233 9.91 13.24 -7.50
CA ALA A 233 9.43 14.61 -7.41
C ALA A 233 8.17 14.79 -8.28
N VAL A 234 7.20 15.55 -7.78
CA VAL A 234 5.95 15.88 -8.49
C VAL A 234 6.04 17.34 -8.95
N ASP A 235 6.69 17.56 -10.10
CA ASP A 235 6.93 18.90 -10.68
C ASP A 235 5.68 19.43 -11.43
N LEU A 236 4.48 19.19 -10.87
CA LEU A 236 3.22 19.68 -11.42
C LEU A 236 2.71 20.86 -10.60
N THR A 237 2.36 21.95 -11.28
CA THR A 237 1.80 23.16 -10.63
C THR A 237 0.41 22.88 -10.07
N ARG A 238 0.10 23.42 -8.88
CA ARG A 238 -1.24 23.35 -8.27
C ARG A 238 -2.13 24.51 -8.75
N PRO A 239 -3.45 24.31 -8.94
CA PRO A 239 -4.18 23.05 -8.82
C PRO A 239 -3.81 22.08 -9.94
N ARG A 240 -3.67 20.79 -9.61
CA ARG A 240 -3.33 19.73 -10.56
C ARG A 240 -4.57 19.21 -11.24
N ASP A 241 -4.51 19.04 -12.56
CA ASP A 241 -5.61 18.51 -13.37
C ASP A 241 -5.26 17.09 -13.83
N ARG A 242 -6.11 16.13 -13.45
CA ARG A 242 -5.98 14.71 -13.81
C ARG A 242 -6.03 14.46 -15.31
N ALA A 243 -6.70 15.31 -16.07
CA ALA A 243 -6.82 15.17 -17.52
C ALA A 243 -5.55 15.56 -18.30
N THR A 244 -4.52 16.08 -17.63
CA THR A 244 -3.29 16.50 -18.31
C THR A 244 -2.38 15.31 -18.62
N PRO A 245 -1.76 15.25 -19.82
CA PRO A 245 -0.80 14.19 -20.17
C PRO A 245 0.36 14.06 -19.18
N ALA A 246 0.79 15.18 -18.57
CA ALA A 246 1.87 15.16 -17.58
C ALA A 246 1.45 14.48 -16.26
N PHE A 247 0.18 14.62 -15.86
CA PHE A 247 -0.36 13.91 -14.70
C PHE A 247 -0.43 12.41 -14.97
N THR A 248 -1.02 12.02 -16.11
CA THR A 248 -1.11 10.60 -16.53
C THR A 248 0.26 9.95 -16.62
N ALA A 249 1.22 10.60 -17.27
CA ALA A 249 2.58 10.06 -17.39
C ALA A 249 3.28 9.84 -16.02
N LEU A 250 2.98 10.69 -15.03
CA LEU A 250 3.52 10.52 -13.68
C LEU A 250 2.82 9.38 -12.92
N VAL A 251 1.50 9.23 -13.09
CA VAL A 251 0.72 8.10 -12.57
C VAL A 251 1.25 6.78 -13.13
N ASP A 252 1.45 6.70 -14.46
CA ASP A 252 2.01 5.52 -15.14
C ASP A 252 3.40 5.16 -14.61
N ARG A 253 4.27 6.16 -14.47
CA ARG A 253 5.63 5.97 -13.91
C ARG A 253 5.59 5.42 -12.49
N LEU A 254 4.72 5.93 -11.62
CA LEU A 254 4.56 5.44 -10.24
C LEU A 254 3.97 4.04 -10.22
N TYR A 255 3.06 3.73 -11.14
CA TYR A 255 2.51 2.40 -11.33
C TYR A 255 3.61 1.39 -11.70
N ASP A 256 4.46 1.71 -12.67
CA ASP A 256 5.61 0.88 -13.05
C ASP A 256 6.57 0.65 -11.87
N LEU A 257 6.83 1.69 -11.08
CA LEU A 257 7.66 1.57 -9.88
C LEU A 257 7.02 0.66 -8.82
N LEU A 258 5.70 0.72 -8.62
CA LEU A 258 4.99 -0.13 -7.66
C LEU A 258 4.93 -1.59 -8.09
N THR A 259 4.77 -1.84 -9.39
CA THR A 259 4.66 -3.20 -9.94
C THR A 259 5.99 -3.86 -10.27
N GLY A 260 7.10 -3.14 -10.18
CA GLY A 260 8.43 -3.66 -10.47
C GLY A 260 8.79 -3.71 -11.95
N ARG A 261 7.93 -3.20 -12.84
CA ARG A 261 8.11 -3.32 -14.29
C ARG A 261 9.20 -2.42 -14.88
N GLY A 262 9.55 -1.35 -14.18
CA GLY A 262 10.62 -0.42 -14.62
C GLY A 262 12.06 -0.95 -14.49
N SER A 263 12.28 -2.11 -13.88
CA SER A 263 13.61 -2.68 -13.64
C SER A 263 13.97 -3.91 -14.51
N ASP A 264 13.03 -4.44 -15.31
CA ASP A 264 13.23 -5.71 -16.05
C ASP A 264 13.74 -5.54 -17.49
N VAL A 265 14.28 -4.37 -17.88
CA VAL A 265 14.88 -4.17 -19.23
C VAL A 265 16.36 -4.56 -19.30
N VAL A 266 16.97 -5.07 -18.25
CA VAL A 266 18.34 -5.59 -18.32
C VAL A 266 18.45 -6.96 -17.66
N GLY A 267 18.31 -8.02 -18.49
CA GLY A 267 18.72 -9.35 -18.09
C GLY A 267 17.82 -10.48 -18.54
N ALA A 268 17.70 -10.70 -19.84
CA ALA A 268 17.34 -12.02 -20.36
C ALA A 268 18.47 -13.02 -20.06
N GLY A 269 18.67 -13.31 -18.76
CA GLY A 269 19.48 -14.42 -18.30
C GLY A 269 18.63 -15.69 -18.34
N THR A 270 19.03 -16.69 -19.10
CA THR A 270 18.46 -18.04 -19.15
C THR A 270 18.69 -18.84 -17.85
N GLY A 271 18.58 -18.21 -16.69
CA GLY A 271 18.65 -18.84 -15.39
C GLY A 271 17.29 -19.30 -14.92
N GLU A 272 17.18 -20.51 -14.39
CA GLU A 272 15.97 -21.06 -13.78
C GLU A 272 15.53 -20.17 -12.60
N VAL A 273 14.42 -19.45 -12.73
CA VAL A 273 13.88 -18.55 -11.69
C VAL A 273 13.34 -19.40 -10.55
N THR A 274 13.88 -19.20 -9.35
CA THR A 274 13.44 -19.93 -8.15
C THR A 274 12.07 -19.42 -7.66
N PRO A 275 11.25 -20.27 -6.99
CA PRO A 275 9.97 -19.86 -6.42
C PRO A 275 10.06 -18.65 -5.47
N THR A 276 11.16 -18.52 -4.74
CA THR A 276 11.41 -17.41 -3.81
C THR A 276 11.80 -16.11 -4.50
N ALA A 277 12.35 -16.18 -5.72
CA ALA A 277 12.72 -14.99 -6.50
C ALA A 277 11.50 -14.36 -7.21
N ARG A 278 10.49 -15.17 -7.53
CA ARG A 278 9.22 -14.69 -8.14
C ARG A 278 8.03 -15.36 -7.45
N PRO A 279 7.54 -14.76 -6.35
CA PRO A 279 6.39 -15.30 -5.61
C PRO A 279 5.11 -15.29 -6.46
N LEU A 280 4.18 -16.17 -6.12
CA LEU A 280 2.84 -16.15 -6.72
C LEU A 280 2.07 -14.95 -6.17
N PRO A 281 1.38 -14.18 -7.01
CA PRO A 281 0.42 -13.19 -6.55
C PRO A 281 -0.70 -13.86 -5.74
N ALA A 282 -1.16 -13.21 -4.67
CA ALA A 282 -2.26 -13.70 -3.84
C ALA A 282 -3.60 -13.53 -4.57
N ALA A 283 -3.82 -14.32 -5.61
CA ALA A 283 -4.96 -14.22 -6.51
C ALA A 283 -5.72 -15.54 -6.57
N SER A 284 -7.02 -15.51 -6.28
CA SER A 284 -7.90 -16.65 -6.53
C SER A 284 -8.15 -16.81 -8.03
N VAL A 285 -8.33 -18.05 -8.47
CA VAL A 285 -8.61 -18.34 -9.88
C VAL A 285 -9.91 -17.69 -10.35
N GLY A 286 -10.95 -17.70 -9.50
CA GLY A 286 -12.23 -17.06 -9.81
C GLY A 286 -12.13 -15.55 -10.00
N GLY A 287 -11.37 -14.87 -9.12
CA GLY A 287 -11.11 -13.44 -9.26
C GLY A 287 -10.31 -13.11 -10.52
N LEU A 288 -9.28 -13.91 -10.81
CA LEU A 288 -8.46 -13.76 -12.00
C LEU A 288 -9.27 -13.96 -13.30
N ALA A 289 -10.09 -15.01 -13.37
CA ALA A 289 -10.97 -15.26 -14.52
C ALA A 289 -11.96 -14.10 -14.70
N GLY A 290 -12.60 -13.65 -13.62
CA GLY A 290 -13.53 -12.53 -13.63
C GLY A 290 -12.88 -11.22 -14.14
N LEU A 291 -11.65 -10.92 -13.70
CA LEU A 291 -10.90 -9.77 -14.21
C LEU A 291 -10.67 -9.86 -15.72
N VAL A 292 -10.20 -11.01 -16.20
CA VAL A 292 -9.90 -11.21 -17.64
C VAL A 292 -11.19 -11.13 -18.47
N GLU A 293 -12.31 -11.66 -17.98
CA GLU A 293 -13.64 -11.55 -18.62
C GLU A 293 -14.13 -10.10 -18.68
N LEU A 294 -13.93 -9.30 -17.62
CA LEU A 294 -14.29 -7.89 -17.62
C LEU A 294 -13.50 -7.10 -18.68
N VAL A 295 -12.18 -7.32 -18.76
CA VAL A 295 -11.35 -6.70 -19.80
C VAL A 295 -11.79 -7.15 -21.20
N HIS A 296 -12.14 -8.44 -21.38
CA HIS A 296 -12.68 -8.94 -22.64
C HIS A 296 -13.98 -8.24 -23.04
N SER A 297 -14.92 -8.11 -22.10
CA SER A 297 -16.22 -7.45 -22.30
C SER A 297 -16.09 -5.97 -22.62
N GLY A 298 -15.05 -5.31 -22.11
CA GLY A 298 -14.65 -3.94 -22.43
C GLY A 298 -13.98 -3.76 -23.79
N GLY A 299 -14.02 -4.79 -24.66
CA GLY A 299 -13.40 -4.73 -26.01
C GLY A 299 -11.92 -5.10 -26.03
N GLY A 300 -11.42 -5.74 -24.97
CA GLY A 300 -10.04 -6.21 -24.84
C GLY A 300 -9.07 -5.17 -24.29
N ARG A 301 -9.60 -4.06 -23.77
CA ARG A 301 -8.85 -3.02 -23.06
C ARG A 301 -9.66 -2.49 -21.91
N ALA A 302 -9.01 -2.17 -20.80
CA ALA A 302 -9.61 -1.48 -19.65
C ALA A 302 -8.56 -0.62 -18.97
N ASP A 303 -8.99 0.53 -18.41
CA ASP A 303 -8.20 1.34 -17.49
C ASP A 303 -8.41 0.79 -16.06
N LEU A 304 -7.34 0.50 -15.34
CA LEU A 304 -7.41 -0.15 -14.03
C LEU A 304 -8.11 0.71 -12.96
N PRO A 305 -7.84 2.02 -12.85
CA PRO A 305 -8.61 2.93 -11.99
C PRO A 305 -10.11 2.95 -12.30
N GLU A 306 -10.50 3.04 -13.57
CA GLU A 306 -11.90 3.03 -13.97
C GLU A 306 -12.57 1.69 -13.65
N LEU A 307 -11.87 0.59 -13.88
CA LEU A 307 -12.35 -0.76 -13.56
C LEU A 307 -12.54 -0.93 -12.04
N ALA A 308 -11.59 -0.49 -11.23
CA ALA A 308 -11.68 -0.54 -9.77
C ALA A 308 -12.87 0.29 -9.26
N ALA A 309 -13.02 1.52 -9.74
CA ALA A 309 -14.15 2.38 -9.40
C ALA A 309 -15.50 1.76 -9.79
N GLY A 310 -15.60 1.16 -10.97
CA GLY A 310 -16.81 0.47 -11.44
C GLY A 310 -17.21 -0.73 -10.59
N LEU A 311 -16.25 -1.39 -9.96
CA LEU A 311 -16.45 -2.54 -9.07
C LEU A 311 -16.57 -2.14 -7.59
N SER A 312 -16.40 -0.87 -7.25
CA SER A 312 -16.31 -0.37 -5.85
C SER A 312 -15.16 -1.01 -5.07
N PHE A 313 -14.04 -1.30 -5.75
CA PHE A 313 -12.79 -1.75 -5.18
C PHE A 313 -11.74 -0.64 -5.23
N GLU A 314 -10.74 -0.74 -4.36
CA GLU A 314 -9.51 0.02 -4.51
C GLU A 314 -8.61 -0.63 -5.57
N VAL A 315 -7.77 0.17 -6.25
CA VAL A 315 -6.82 -0.36 -7.26
C VAL A 315 -5.93 -1.44 -6.63
N ASP A 316 -5.53 -1.26 -5.38
CA ASP A 316 -4.65 -2.19 -4.63
C ASP A 316 -5.29 -3.58 -4.45
N ASP A 317 -6.62 -3.67 -4.37
CA ASP A 317 -7.35 -4.93 -4.28
C ASP A 317 -7.28 -5.73 -5.58
N LEU A 318 -7.20 -5.04 -6.73
CA LEU A 318 -7.11 -5.67 -8.04
C LEU A 318 -5.67 -6.00 -8.44
N LEU A 319 -4.65 -5.35 -7.87
CA LEU A 319 -3.25 -5.57 -8.24
C LEU A 319 -2.81 -7.04 -8.18
N PRO A 320 -3.16 -7.85 -7.15
CA PRO A 320 -2.81 -9.26 -7.13
C PRO A 320 -3.41 -10.04 -8.31
N LEU A 321 -4.65 -9.71 -8.72
CA LEU A 321 -5.32 -10.34 -9.87
C LEU A 321 -4.65 -9.92 -11.18
N VAL A 322 -4.30 -8.64 -11.32
CA VAL A 322 -3.58 -8.09 -12.48
C VAL A 322 -2.20 -8.72 -12.62
N ASP A 323 -1.45 -8.85 -11.51
CA ASP A 323 -0.14 -9.48 -11.51
C ASP A 323 -0.22 -10.96 -11.88
N ALA A 324 -1.25 -11.67 -11.40
CA ALA A 324 -1.50 -13.06 -11.75
C ALA A 324 -1.85 -13.21 -13.24
N ALA A 325 -2.73 -12.36 -13.77
CA ALA A 325 -3.11 -12.37 -15.18
C ALA A 325 -1.92 -12.05 -16.08
N ALA A 326 -1.08 -11.09 -15.68
CA ALA A 326 0.15 -10.76 -16.40
C ALA A 326 1.21 -11.88 -16.30
N MET A 327 1.35 -12.51 -15.13
CA MET A 327 2.24 -13.66 -14.93
C MET A 327 1.85 -14.81 -15.87
N LEU A 328 0.55 -15.07 -16.02
CA LEU A 328 0.00 -16.14 -16.85
C LEU A 328 -0.19 -15.74 -18.32
N ASP A 329 0.29 -14.54 -18.75
CA ASP A 329 0.15 -14.06 -20.12
C ASP A 329 -1.31 -13.92 -20.60
N LEU A 330 -2.22 -13.70 -19.69
CA LEU A 330 -3.63 -13.45 -20.00
C LEU A 330 -3.89 -11.98 -20.29
N LEU A 331 -3.19 -11.09 -19.57
CA LEU A 331 -3.20 -9.64 -19.76
C LEU A 331 -1.79 -9.11 -19.98
N GLU A 332 -1.66 -8.11 -20.83
CA GLU A 332 -0.52 -7.21 -20.91
C GLU A 332 -0.90 -5.90 -20.23
N VAL A 333 0.00 -5.37 -19.41
CA VAL A 333 -0.22 -4.16 -18.64
C VAL A 333 0.77 -3.11 -19.07
N SER A 334 0.28 -1.93 -19.46
CA SER A 334 1.07 -0.78 -19.86
C SER A 334 0.61 0.44 -19.09
N GLY A 335 1.39 0.86 -18.09
CA GLY A 335 0.91 1.85 -17.14
C GLY A 335 -0.35 1.36 -16.41
N ALA A 336 -1.40 2.18 -16.38
CA ALA A 336 -2.71 1.81 -15.84
C ALA A 336 -3.58 1.00 -16.83
N ASP A 337 -3.20 0.92 -18.10
CA ASP A 337 -3.95 0.23 -19.14
C ASP A 337 -3.75 -1.30 -19.10
N LEU A 338 -4.84 -2.04 -19.09
CA LEU A 338 -4.90 -3.49 -19.21
C LEU A 338 -5.28 -3.88 -20.65
N HIS A 339 -4.47 -4.69 -21.29
CA HIS A 339 -4.73 -5.18 -22.64
C HIS A 339 -4.86 -6.70 -22.64
N LEU A 340 -5.92 -7.21 -23.27
CA LEU A 340 -6.12 -8.65 -23.42
C LEU A 340 -5.11 -9.22 -24.43
N THR A 341 -4.31 -10.19 -24.01
CA THR A 341 -3.37 -10.90 -24.87
C THR A 341 -4.08 -11.87 -25.83
N GLY A 342 -3.35 -12.47 -26.75
CA GLY A 342 -3.87 -13.59 -27.57
C GLY A 342 -4.28 -14.78 -26.70
N THR A 343 -3.47 -15.11 -25.68
CA THR A 343 -3.74 -16.18 -24.70
C THR A 343 -4.97 -15.85 -23.83
N GLY A 344 -5.09 -14.60 -23.34
CA GLY A 344 -6.25 -14.16 -22.57
C GLY A 344 -7.54 -14.20 -23.38
N ARG A 345 -7.48 -13.85 -24.67
CA ARG A 345 -8.62 -13.94 -25.58
C ARG A 345 -9.05 -15.40 -25.82
N ALA A 346 -8.08 -16.30 -26.02
CA ALA A 346 -8.36 -17.72 -26.12
C ALA A 346 -8.98 -18.27 -24.82
N PHE A 347 -8.45 -17.86 -23.67
CA PHE A 347 -8.96 -18.28 -22.36
C PHE A 347 -10.43 -17.88 -22.13
N THR A 348 -10.83 -16.64 -22.46
CA THR A 348 -12.20 -16.14 -22.24
C THR A 348 -13.22 -16.65 -23.26
N THR A 349 -12.79 -17.08 -24.44
CA THR A 349 -13.69 -17.59 -25.49
C THR A 349 -13.78 -19.12 -25.53
N ALA A 350 -12.93 -19.81 -24.78
CA ALA A 350 -12.89 -21.26 -24.71
C ALA A 350 -14.03 -21.84 -23.86
N ASP A 351 -14.35 -23.11 -24.04
CA ASP A 351 -15.15 -23.84 -23.09
C ASP A 351 -14.38 -24.10 -21.77
N ILE A 352 -15.07 -24.60 -20.77
CA ILE A 352 -14.50 -24.79 -19.41
C ILE A 352 -13.24 -25.68 -19.45
N GLN A 353 -13.27 -26.77 -20.22
CA GLN A 353 -12.14 -27.71 -20.28
C GLN A 353 -10.93 -27.11 -21.00
N GLU A 354 -11.16 -26.38 -22.08
CA GLU A 354 -10.09 -25.73 -22.80
C GLU A 354 -9.53 -24.55 -22.03
N SER A 355 -10.37 -23.79 -21.28
CA SER A 355 -9.90 -22.72 -20.37
C SER A 355 -8.98 -23.28 -19.29
N LYS A 356 -9.31 -24.43 -18.69
CA LYS A 356 -8.46 -25.12 -17.72
C LYS A 356 -7.13 -25.55 -18.33
N ARG A 357 -7.13 -26.07 -19.56
CA ARG A 357 -5.89 -26.47 -20.25
C ARG A 357 -4.99 -25.26 -20.55
N ILE A 358 -5.56 -24.15 -21.03
CA ILE A 358 -4.83 -22.90 -21.26
C ILE A 358 -4.20 -22.44 -19.93
N PHE A 359 -4.99 -22.39 -18.87
CA PHE A 359 -4.50 -22.00 -17.56
C PHE A 359 -3.36 -22.90 -17.07
N ALA A 360 -3.53 -24.22 -17.13
CA ALA A 360 -2.53 -25.21 -16.75
C ALA A 360 -1.20 -25.03 -17.48
N ALA A 361 -1.28 -24.88 -18.81
CA ALA A 361 -0.10 -24.65 -19.66
C ALA A 361 0.65 -23.39 -19.28
N GLN A 362 -0.07 -22.29 -19.01
CA GLN A 362 0.53 -21.04 -18.58
C GLN A 362 1.09 -21.15 -17.15
N ALA A 363 0.37 -21.76 -16.23
CA ALA A 363 0.80 -21.93 -14.83
C ALA A 363 2.10 -22.76 -14.75
N VAL A 364 2.20 -23.89 -15.44
CA VAL A 364 3.43 -24.71 -15.47
C VAL A 364 4.59 -23.97 -16.16
N THR A 365 4.31 -23.18 -17.19
CA THR A 365 5.35 -22.47 -17.94
C THR A 365 5.87 -21.24 -17.21
N ARG A 366 4.97 -20.45 -16.60
CA ARG A 366 5.25 -19.09 -16.16
C ARG A 366 5.23 -18.89 -14.63
N ALA A 367 4.60 -19.80 -13.87
CA ALA A 367 4.52 -19.72 -12.41
C ALA A 367 5.56 -20.65 -11.76
N PRO A 368 6.69 -20.12 -11.22
CA PRO A 368 7.80 -20.95 -10.76
C PRO A 368 7.42 -21.96 -9.68
N LEU A 369 6.54 -21.58 -8.73
CA LEU A 369 6.15 -22.50 -7.65
C LEU A 369 5.24 -23.63 -8.18
N VAL A 370 4.25 -23.33 -9.02
CA VAL A 370 3.38 -24.36 -9.63
C VAL A 370 4.22 -25.34 -10.44
N ARG A 371 5.16 -24.83 -11.27
CA ARG A 371 6.11 -25.65 -12.01
C ARG A 371 6.97 -26.53 -11.09
N THR A 372 7.44 -26.00 -9.96
CA THR A 372 8.27 -26.73 -9.02
C THR A 372 7.48 -27.85 -8.36
N VAL A 373 6.24 -27.60 -7.92
CA VAL A 373 5.34 -28.61 -7.35
C VAL A 373 5.05 -29.69 -8.37
N HIS A 374 4.59 -29.32 -9.58
CA HIS A 374 4.26 -30.26 -10.64
C HIS A 374 5.46 -31.14 -11.03
N ARG A 375 6.65 -30.55 -11.19
CA ARG A 375 7.89 -31.30 -11.52
C ARG A 375 8.28 -32.26 -10.40
N ALA A 376 8.18 -31.84 -9.13
CA ALA A 376 8.52 -32.67 -7.99
C ALA A 376 7.57 -33.88 -7.86
N LEU A 377 6.26 -33.67 -8.07
CA LEU A 377 5.26 -34.73 -8.08
C LEU A 377 5.48 -35.69 -9.25
N SER A 378 5.78 -35.16 -10.47
CA SER A 378 6.09 -35.98 -11.63
C SER A 378 7.36 -36.83 -11.47
N ALA A 379 8.30 -36.42 -10.60
CA ALA A 379 9.51 -37.16 -10.33
C ALA A 379 9.35 -38.14 -9.16
N ALA A 380 8.29 -38.03 -8.35
CA ALA A 380 8.01 -38.93 -7.22
C ALA A 380 7.53 -40.31 -7.74
N ALA A 381 8.00 -41.41 -7.11
CA ALA A 381 7.72 -42.74 -7.60
C ALA A 381 6.23 -43.12 -7.57
N ASP A 382 5.47 -42.56 -6.63
CA ASP A 382 4.02 -42.72 -6.46
C ASP A 382 3.21 -41.49 -6.87
N GLY A 383 3.86 -40.47 -7.46
CA GLY A 383 3.22 -39.24 -7.87
C GLY A 383 2.73 -38.38 -6.69
N SER A 384 3.17 -38.65 -5.46
CA SER A 384 2.69 -37.95 -4.27
C SER A 384 3.82 -37.43 -3.39
N LEU A 385 3.59 -36.26 -2.74
CA LEU A 385 4.51 -35.63 -1.79
C LEU A 385 3.72 -34.93 -0.69
N ARG A 386 4.28 -34.88 0.52
CA ARG A 386 3.69 -34.10 1.61
C ARG A 386 3.89 -32.60 1.39
N VAL A 387 2.85 -31.81 1.68
CA VAL A 387 2.90 -30.34 1.59
C VAL A 387 4.04 -29.74 2.44
N GLY A 388 4.39 -30.37 3.57
CA GLY A 388 5.50 -29.98 4.43
C GLY A 388 6.84 -29.86 3.69
N PHE A 389 7.10 -30.74 2.71
CA PHE A 389 8.31 -30.67 1.89
C PHE A 389 8.44 -29.30 1.16
N PHE A 390 7.35 -28.80 0.60
CA PHE A 390 7.33 -27.52 -0.09
C PHE A 390 7.36 -26.34 0.88
N LEU A 391 6.72 -26.46 2.05
CA LEU A 391 6.80 -25.45 3.10
C LEU A 391 8.24 -25.26 3.59
N ASP A 392 8.96 -26.36 3.86
CA ASP A 392 10.38 -26.30 4.26
C ASP A 392 11.27 -25.65 3.18
N LEU A 393 10.95 -25.90 1.90
CA LEU A 393 11.65 -25.27 0.78
C LEU A 393 11.38 -23.77 0.72
N LEU A 394 10.14 -23.36 0.90
CA LEU A 394 9.72 -21.95 0.82
C LEU A 394 10.20 -21.14 2.03
N GLN A 395 10.25 -21.72 3.22
CA GLN A 395 10.72 -21.07 4.45
C GLN A 395 12.21 -20.65 4.40
N ARG A 396 12.97 -21.13 3.42
CA ARG A 396 14.33 -20.63 3.16
C ARG A 396 14.38 -19.19 2.65
N GLY A 397 13.26 -18.64 2.18
CA GLY A 397 13.18 -17.28 1.64
C GLY A 397 11.91 -16.53 2.02
N PHE A 398 10.95 -17.17 2.68
CA PHE A 398 9.69 -16.58 3.15
C PHE A 398 9.48 -16.80 4.64
N SER A 399 8.68 -15.93 5.28
CA SER A 399 8.14 -16.22 6.60
C SER A 399 7.25 -17.50 6.56
N ALA A 400 7.00 -18.13 7.71
CA ALA A 400 6.13 -19.32 7.77
C ALA A 400 4.72 -19.03 7.24
N GLU A 401 4.19 -17.83 7.50
CA GLU A 401 2.88 -17.38 7.03
C GLU A 401 2.88 -17.13 5.52
N ASP A 402 3.91 -16.45 4.99
CA ASP A 402 4.03 -16.22 3.55
C ASP A 402 4.24 -17.54 2.78
N ALA A 403 5.08 -18.44 3.30
CA ALA A 403 5.28 -19.77 2.73
C ALA A 403 3.94 -20.54 2.66
N ARG A 404 3.12 -20.41 3.69
CA ARG A 404 1.78 -21.04 3.72
C ARG A 404 0.88 -20.41 2.66
N ARG A 405 0.80 -19.08 2.59
CA ARG A 405 0.02 -18.37 1.54
C ARG A 405 0.47 -18.75 0.13
N GLN A 406 1.77 -18.85 -0.09
CA GLN A 406 2.33 -19.24 -1.39
C GLN A 406 1.92 -20.63 -1.80
N ILE A 407 2.00 -21.62 -0.88
CA ILE A 407 1.62 -22.99 -1.21
C ILE A 407 0.11 -23.16 -1.36
N ASP A 408 -0.69 -22.44 -0.56
CA ASP A 408 -2.15 -22.46 -0.69
C ASP A 408 -2.58 -21.90 -2.05
N THR A 409 -1.99 -20.78 -2.51
CA THR A 409 -2.21 -20.25 -3.87
C THR A 409 -1.79 -21.24 -4.96
N ALA A 410 -0.64 -21.90 -4.78
CA ALA A 410 -0.18 -22.91 -5.75
C ALA A 410 -1.12 -24.11 -5.83
N ILE A 411 -1.69 -24.54 -4.68
CA ILE A 411 -2.69 -25.61 -4.60
C ILE A 411 -3.97 -25.22 -5.36
N ASP A 412 -4.49 -24.01 -5.11
CA ASP A 412 -5.69 -23.51 -5.82
C ASP A 412 -5.48 -23.48 -7.34
N TRP A 413 -4.32 -23.00 -7.77
CA TRP A 413 -3.98 -22.95 -9.20
C TRP A 413 -3.77 -24.33 -9.81
N GLY A 414 -3.11 -25.23 -9.06
CA GLY A 414 -2.88 -26.62 -9.48
C GLY A 414 -4.17 -27.41 -9.63
N ARG A 415 -5.09 -27.28 -8.68
CA ARG A 415 -6.41 -27.95 -8.70
C ARG A 415 -7.28 -27.45 -9.84
N TYR A 416 -7.33 -26.12 -10.07
CA TYR A 416 -8.10 -25.57 -11.19
C TYR A 416 -7.58 -26.07 -12.53
N GLY A 417 -6.25 -26.08 -12.70
CA GLY A 417 -5.60 -26.52 -13.93
C GLY A 417 -5.54 -28.07 -14.08
N GLU A 418 -6.11 -28.84 -13.14
CA GLU A 418 -6.04 -30.31 -13.15
C GLU A 418 -4.59 -30.82 -13.28
N LEU A 419 -3.66 -30.15 -12.58
CA LEU A 419 -2.24 -30.49 -12.54
C LEU A 419 -1.89 -31.43 -11.39
N PHE A 420 -2.51 -31.16 -10.25
CA PHE A 420 -2.36 -31.93 -8.99
C PHE A 420 -3.48 -31.60 -8.03
N ASP A 421 -3.82 -32.54 -7.15
CA ASP A 421 -4.80 -32.37 -6.09
C ASP A 421 -4.15 -32.33 -4.70
N PHE A 422 -4.88 -31.87 -3.70
CA PHE A 422 -4.44 -31.76 -2.33
C PHE A 422 -5.48 -32.34 -1.38
N ASP A 423 -5.06 -33.34 -0.62
CA ASP A 423 -5.84 -33.94 0.44
C ASP A 423 -5.52 -33.26 1.78
N THR A 424 -6.50 -32.54 2.33
CA THR A 424 -6.37 -31.79 3.58
C THR A 424 -6.21 -32.70 4.81
N ASP A 425 -6.75 -33.89 4.78
CA ASP A 425 -6.72 -34.82 5.93
C ASP A 425 -5.35 -35.48 6.07
N THR A 426 -4.72 -35.83 4.95
CA THR A 426 -3.40 -36.46 4.92
C THR A 426 -2.25 -35.48 4.73
N GLY A 427 -2.53 -34.28 4.25
CA GLY A 427 -1.54 -33.27 3.87
C GLY A 427 -0.71 -33.69 2.66
N LEU A 428 -1.25 -34.56 1.78
CA LEU A 428 -0.60 -35.04 0.57
C LEU A 428 -1.04 -34.22 -0.66
N LEU A 429 -0.06 -33.87 -1.48
CA LEU A 429 -0.24 -33.43 -2.86
C LEU A 429 -0.06 -34.62 -3.77
N THR A 430 -0.98 -34.84 -4.70
CA THR A 430 -0.96 -35.95 -5.67
C THR A 430 -1.05 -35.42 -7.10
N LEU A 431 -0.22 -35.94 -7.98
CA LEU A 431 -0.27 -35.59 -9.39
C LEU A 431 -1.61 -36.06 -9.98
N ASP A 432 -2.31 -35.15 -10.66
CA ASP A 432 -3.49 -35.55 -11.42
C ASP A 432 -3.06 -36.43 -12.61
N PRO A 433 -3.67 -37.61 -12.83
CA PRO A 433 -3.37 -38.40 -14.02
C PRO A 433 -3.71 -37.55 -15.25
N ALA A 434 -2.73 -37.41 -16.16
CA ALA A 434 -2.96 -36.68 -17.40
C ALA A 434 -4.25 -37.16 -18.09
N PRO A 435 -5.13 -36.27 -18.57
CA PRO A 435 -6.39 -36.60 -19.22
C PRO A 435 -6.22 -37.42 -20.49
#